data_39b603f22ebb11b4b2dca22eaab03631
#
_entry.id   39b603f22ebb11b4b2dca22eaab03631
#
_cell.length_a   1.000
_cell.length_b   1.000
_cell.length_c   1.000
_cell.angle_alpha   90.00
_cell.angle_beta   90.00
_cell.angle_gamma   90.00
#
_symmetry.space_group_name_H-M   'P 1'
#
loop_
_entity.id
_entity.type
_entity.pdbx_description
1 polymer ?
#
loop_
_entity_poly.entity_id
_entity_poly.type
_entity_poly.pdbx_seq_one_letter_code
_entity_poly.pdbx_strand_id
1 'polypeptide(L)'
;MEAVLRTSSLVFLDRISYPDMEVRPGEIVFLRGPSGSGKSSFFRLLNGTVSPSRGTVLYRGRDILEIDPLLLRREVILAGQSAYLFPGTVRENFLQYHQYRDSDPPDSESMQACLDACRVPFSLDTPCDTLSGGEKQRVFLAIALSFRPAVFLLDEPTSALDGATAEALMANLTEYCRNHGVAALVVSHDRHLTEKFAERTVDLGGAAS
;
A
#
# COMPACT_ATOMS: atom_id res chain seq x y z
N MET A 1 9.34 14.67 -13.75
CA MET A 1 8.38 13.57 -14.01
C MET A 1 7.01 14.01 -13.57
N GLU A 2 5.99 13.66 -14.31
CA GLU A 2 4.60 13.98 -14.00
C GLU A 2 4.12 13.19 -12.76
N ALA A 3 3.20 13.80 -11.98
CA ALA A 3 2.66 13.14 -10.79
C ALA A 3 1.81 11.92 -11.18
N VAL A 4 1.98 10.79 -10.47
CA VAL A 4 1.17 9.59 -10.64
C VAL A 4 -0.17 9.71 -9.91
N LEU A 5 -0.19 10.41 -8.77
CA LEU A 5 -1.40 10.78 -8.03
C LEU A 5 -1.38 12.28 -7.71
N ARG A 6 -2.56 12.90 -7.75
CA ARG A 6 -2.78 14.28 -7.30
C ARG A 6 -4.12 14.36 -6.57
N THR A 7 -4.16 15.11 -5.47
CA THR A 7 -5.40 15.46 -4.78
C THR A 7 -5.60 16.97 -4.79
N SER A 8 -6.84 17.42 -4.92
CA SER A 8 -7.20 18.85 -4.89
C SER A 8 -8.50 19.06 -4.15
N SER A 9 -8.45 19.90 -3.09
CA SER A 9 -9.59 20.32 -2.26
C SER A 9 -10.45 19.15 -1.75
N LEU A 10 -9.81 18.03 -1.41
CA LEU A 10 -10.47 16.77 -1.12
C LEU A 10 -11.16 16.81 0.25
N VAL A 11 -12.46 16.51 0.27
CA VAL A 11 -13.29 16.46 1.48
C VAL A 11 -14.03 15.12 1.54
N PHE A 12 -14.09 14.51 2.71
CA PHE A 12 -14.81 13.27 2.97
C PHE A 12 -15.88 13.47 4.04
N LEU A 13 -17.10 12.95 3.79
CA LEU A 13 -18.26 13.08 4.65
C LEU A 13 -18.59 14.53 5.05
N ASP A 14 -18.31 15.49 4.18
CA ASP A 14 -18.51 16.95 4.36
C ASP A 14 -17.82 17.56 5.60
N ARG A 15 -16.88 16.84 6.23
CA ARG A 15 -16.21 17.29 7.47
C ARG A 15 -14.73 17.01 7.57
N ILE A 16 -14.17 16.08 6.83
CA ILE A 16 -12.75 15.76 6.87
C ILE A 16 -12.11 16.30 5.61
N SER A 17 -11.30 17.34 5.76
CA SER A 17 -10.54 17.91 4.65
C SER A 17 -9.14 17.33 4.62
N TYR A 18 -8.64 17.05 3.43
CA TYR A 18 -7.30 16.54 3.21
C TYR A 18 -6.45 17.57 2.47
N PRO A 19 -5.13 17.59 2.71
CA PRO A 19 -4.24 18.50 2.01
C PRO A 19 -4.17 18.19 0.51
N ASP A 20 -3.96 19.21 -0.28
CA ASP A 20 -3.59 19.05 -1.67
C ASP A 20 -2.19 18.45 -1.73
N MET A 21 -2.01 17.41 -2.55
CA MET A 21 -0.71 16.76 -2.70
C MET A 21 -0.52 16.19 -4.10
N GLU A 22 0.73 16.09 -4.48
CA GLU A 22 1.17 15.34 -5.66
C GLU A 22 2.13 14.24 -5.22
N VAL A 23 2.06 13.09 -5.86
CA VAL A 23 2.97 11.97 -5.63
C VAL A 23 3.59 11.57 -6.97
N ARG A 24 4.91 11.42 -7.00
CA ARG A 24 5.65 11.06 -8.19
C ARG A 24 6.00 9.58 -8.21
N PRO A 25 6.22 8.97 -9.38
CA PRO A 25 6.73 7.61 -9.48
C PRO A 25 8.02 7.43 -8.67
N GLY A 26 8.08 6.35 -7.86
CA GLY A 26 9.23 6.04 -7.00
C GLY A 26 9.32 6.84 -5.70
N GLU A 27 8.45 7.83 -5.48
CA GLU A 27 8.45 8.66 -4.27
C GLU A 27 7.89 7.89 -3.06
N ILE A 28 8.54 8.05 -1.90
CA ILE A 28 8.14 7.45 -0.63
C ILE A 28 7.59 8.53 0.29
N VAL A 29 6.28 8.56 0.46
CA VAL A 29 5.56 9.56 1.26
C VAL A 29 4.97 8.93 2.50
N PHE A 30 5.30 9.47 3.68
CA PHE A 30 4.67 9.03 4.93
C PHE A 30 3.54 9.99 5.31
N LEU A 31 2.39 9.40 5.68
CA LEU A 31 1.22 10.12 6.15
C LEU A 31 1.19 10.11 7.68
N ARG A 32 1.12 11.28 8.29
CA ARG A 32 1.02 11.48 9.72
C ARG A 32 -0.36 12.02 10.10
N GLY A 33 -0.73 11.82 11.35
CA GLY A 33 -1.96 12.36 11.92
C GLY A 33 -2.43 11.54 13.12
N PRO A 34 -3.21 12.12 14.03
CA PRO A 34 -3.73 11.42 15.20
C PRO A 34 -4.62 10.24 14.80
N SER A 35 -4.91 9.36 15.77
CA SER A 35 -5.95 8.33 15.56
C SER A 35 -7.27 9.01 15.23
N GLY A 36 -8.00 8.47 14.26
CA GLY A 36 -9.27 9.06 13.81
C GLY A 36 -9.14 10.25 12.84
N SER A 37 -7.94 10.69 12.44
CA SER A 37 -7.76 11.77 11.46
C SER A 37 -8.16 11.39 10.03
N GLY A 38 -8.59 10.15 9.79
CA GLY A 38 -9.05 9.72 8.47
C GLY A 38 -7.96 9.14 7.56
N LYS A 39 -6.79 8.73 8.07
CA LYS A 39 -5.70 8.17 7.26
C LYS A 39 -6.13 7.00 6.38
N SER A 40 -6.80 6.00 6.97
CA SER A 40 -7.33 4.85 6.21
C SER A 40 -8.46 5.25 5.25
N SER A 41 -9.27 6.27 5.60
CA SER A 41 -10.28 6.82 4.70
C SER A 41 -9.62 7.54 3.51
N PHE A 42 -8.52 8.25 3.74
CA PHE A 42 -7.74 8.87 2.69
C PHE A 42 -7.23 7.83 1.68
N PHE A 43 -6.66 6.73 2.15
CA PHE A 43 -6.25 5.64 1.26
C PHE A 43 -7.41 5.05 0.44
N ARG A 44 -8.58 4.90 1.07
CA ARG A 44 -9.79 4.42 0.37
C ARG A 44 -10.33 5.42 -0.66
N LEU A 45 -10.11 6.71 -0.44
CA LEU A 45 -10.39 7.75 -1.45
C LEU A 45 -9.41 7.64 -2.62
N LEU A 46 -8.10 7.48 -2.34
CA LEU A 46 -7.08 7.41 -3.39
C LEU A 46 -7.25 6.20 -4.32
N ASN A 47 -7.74 5.06 -3.83
CA ASN A 47 -7.97 3.87 -4.64
C ASN A 47 -9.42 3.69 -5.12
N GLY A 48 -10.27 4.71 -4.94
CA GLY A 48 -11.66 4.67 -5.39
C GLY A 48 -12.56 3.66 -4.66
N THR A 49 -12.19 3.22 -3.44
CA THR A 49 -13.07 2.38 -2.60
C THR A 49 -14.24 3.18 -2.04
N VAL A 50 -14.01 4.46 -1.77
CA VAL A 50 -15.04 5.43 -1.39
C VAL A 50 -14.89 6.69 -2.23
N SER A 51 -15.97 7.44 -2.42
CA SER A 51 -15.97 8.69 -3.18
C SER A 51 -15.84 9.89 -2.24
N PRO A 52 -15.17 10.97 -2.66
CA PRO A 52 -15.13 12.21 -1.91
C PRO A 52 -16.49 12.94 -1.96
N SER A 53 -16.80 13.74 -0.94
CA SER A 53 -17.94 14.67 -0.96
C SER A 53 -17.65 15.89 -1.84
N ARG A 54 -16.36 16.31 -1.88
CA ARG A 54 -15.86 17.43 -2.72
C ARG A 54 -14.42 17.18 -3.08
N GLY A 55 -13.94 17.91 -4.09
CA GLY A 55 -12.58 17.84 -4.58
C GLY A 55 -12.37 16.67 -5.52
N THR A 56 -11.13 16.46 -5.94
CA THR A 56 -10.78 15.47 -6.97
C THR A 56 -9.54 14.68 -6.57
N VAL A 57 -9.49 13.44 -7.03
CA VAL A 57 -8.27 12.61 -7.05
C VAL A 57 -7.96 12.30 -8.50
N LEU A 58 -6.78 12.68 -8.96
CA LEU A 58 -6.31 12.36 -10.30
C LEU A 58 -5.28 11.24 -10.24
N TYR A 59 -5.48 10.20 -11.03
CA TYR A 59 -4.50 9.16 -11.31
C TYR A 59 -3.98 9.33 -12.74
N ARG A 60 -2.67 9.57 -12.90
CA ARG A 60 -2.03 9.89 -14.19
C ARG A 60 -2.78 10.98 -14.97
N GLY A 61 -3.19 12.05 -14.27
CA GLY A 61 -3.88 13.20 -14.84
C GLY A 61 -5.37 13.02 -15.14
N ARG A 62 -5.93 11.82 -14.92
CA ARG A 62 -7.34 11.50 -15.14
C ARG A 62 -8.09 11.39 -13.81
N ASP A 63 -9.29 11.94 -13.70
CA ASP A 63 -10.13 11.81 -12.50
C ASP A 63 -10.45 10.32 -12.25
N ILE A 64 -10.22 9.85 -11.03
CA ILE A 64 -10.48 8.44 -10.66
C ILE A 64 -11.96 8.06 -10.77
N LEU A 65 -12.87 9.03 -10.68
CA LEU A 65 -14.31 8.79 -10.86
C LEU A 65 -14.68 8.46 -12.33
N GLU A 66 -13.79 8.77 -13.26
CA GLU A 66 -13.94 8.42 -14.69
C GLU A 66 -13.21 7.13 -15.09
N ILE A 67 -12.50 6.51 -14.15
CA ILE A 67 -11.76 5.27 -14.36
C ILE A 67 -12.58 4.10 -13.79
N ASP A 68 -12.63 2.99 -14.52
CA ASP A 68 -13.21 1.76 -13.99
C ASP A 68 -12.56 1.41 -12.63
N PRO A 69 -13.34 1.26 -11.56
CA PRO A 69 -12.79 1.00 -10.23
C PRO A 69 -11.94 -0.27 -10.11
N LEU A 70 -12.21 -1.30 -10.95
CA LEU A 70 -11.41 -2.52 -10.96
C LEU A 70 -10.05 -2.25 -11.61
N LEU A 71 -10.03 -1.49 -12.72
CA LEU A 71 -8.77 -1.09 -13.37
C LEU A 71 -7.94 -0.18 -12.46
N LEU A 72 -8.57 0.81 -11.80
CA LEU A 72 -7.86 1.67 -10.86
C LEU A 72 -7.19 0.86 -9.74
N ARG A 73 -7.92 -0.08 -9.13
CA ARG A 73 -7.41 -0.91 -8.02
C ARG A 73 -6.38 -1.95 -8.45
N ARG A 74 -6.19 -2.20 -9.74
CA ARG A 74 -5.06 -2.98 -10.25
C ARG A 74 -3.76 -2.17 -10.16
N GLU A 75 -3.84 -0.86 -10.33
CA GLU A 75 -2.69 0.05 -10.36
C GLU A 75 -2.43 0.74 -9.01
N VAL A 76 -3.50 1.05 -8.25
CA VAL A 76 -3.44 1.69 -6.94
C VAL A 76 -3.85 0.67 -5.88
N ILE A 77 -2.86 -0.06 -5.36
CA ILE A 77 -3.09 -1.18 -4.43
C ILE A 77 -3.04 -0.69 -2.99
N LEU A 78 -4.08 -1.02 -2.23
CA LEU A 78 -4.15 -0.80 -0.79
C LEU A 78 -3.84 -2.12 -0.06
N ALA A 79 -2.71 -2.15 0.66
CA ALA A 79 -2.42 -3.16 1.66
C ALA A 79 -2.82 -2.63 3.03
N GLY A 80 -3.99 -3.07 3.51
CA GLY A 80 -4.54 -2.65 4.79
C GLY A 80 -3.91 -3.39 5.98
N GLN A 81 -4.34 -3.01 7.20
CA GLN A 81 -3.84 -3.58 8.45
C GLN A 81 -4.10 -5.08 8.61
N SER A 82 -5.15 -5.62 8.01
CA SER A 82 -5.53 -7.01 8.15
C SER A 82 -5.10 -7.80 6.91
N ALA A 83 -4.09 -8.63 7.08
CA ALA A 83 -3.71 -9.61 6.07
C ALA A 83 -4.70 -10.78 6.07
N TYR A 84 -5.28 -11.07 4.92
CA TYR A 84 -6.07 -12.28 4.73
C TYR A 84 -5.31 -13.23 3.82
N LEU A 85 -5.15 -14.46 4.26
CA LEU A 85 -4.62 -15.55 3.44
C LEU A 85 -5.64 -16.69 3.42
N PHE A 86 -5.85 -17.25 2.25
CA PHE A 86 -6.70 -18.42 2.07
C PHE A 86 -6.02 -19.66 2.68
N PRO A 87 -6.81 -20.70 3.09
CA PRO A 87 -6.24 -21.98 3.42
C PRO A 87 -5.39 -22.53 2.28
N GLY A 88 -4.25 -23.14 2.61
CA GLY A 88 -3.31 -23.68 1.64
C GLY A 88 -1.91 -23.10 1.80
N THR A 89 -1.07 -23.27 0.79
CA THR A 89 0.31 -22.82 0.76
C THR A 89 0.44 -21.34 0.36
N VAL A 90 1.62 -20.79 0.58
CA VAL A 90 1.98 -19.44 0.10
C VAL A 90 1.81 -19.36 -1.42
N ARG A 91 2.27 -20.37 -2.17
CA ARG A 91 2.11 -20.45 -3.64
C ARG A 91 0.64 -20.40 -4.06
N GLU A 92 -0.20 -21.20 -3.43
CA GLU A 92 -1.63 -21.24 -3.73
C GLU A 92 -2.29 -19.88 -3.47
N ASN A 93 -1.84 -19.15 -2.46
CA ASN A 93 -2.31 -17.79 -2.21
C ASN A 93 -1.91 -16.81 -3.33
N PHE A 94 -0.66 -16.84 -3.83
CA PHE A 94 -0.29 -16.05 -5.02
C PHE A 94 -1.23 -16.36 -6.19
N LEU A 95 -1.40 -17.65 -6.53
CA LEU A 95 -2.25 -18.07 -7.64
C LEU A 95 -3.70 -17.60 -7.46
N GLN A 96 -4.26 -17.76 -6.26
CA GLN A 96 -5.65 -17.42 -5.98
C GLN A 96 -5.90 -15.92 -6.02
N TYR A 97 -5.00 -15.10 -5.49
CA TYR A 97 -5.10 -13.64 -5.57
C TYR A 97 -5.00 -13.15 -7.01
N HIS A 98 -4.12 -13.73 -7.84
CA HIS A 98 -4.02 -13.41 -9.25
C HIS A 98 -5.28 -13.83 -10.01
N GLN A 99 -5.83 -15.01 -9.72
CA GLN A 99 -7.09 -15.48 -10.30
C GLN A 99 -8.25 -14.53 -9.98
N TYR A 100 -8.39 -14.06 -8.73
CA TYR A 100 -9.45 -13.11 -8.36
C TYR A 100 -9.32 -11.74 -9.04
N ARG A 101 -8.12 -11.39 -9.47
CA ARG A 101 -7.85 -10.14 -10.19
C ARG A 101 -7.85 -10.30 -11.69
N ASP A 102 -8.17 -11.49 -12.19
CA ASP A 102 -8.13 -11.82 -13.61
C ASP A 102 -6.80 -11.38 -14.26
N SER A 103 -5.70 -11.83 -13.63
CA SER A 103 -4.32 -11.56 -14.05
C SER A 103 -3.49 -12.83 -14.02
N ASP A 104 -2.51 -12.92 -14.92
CA ASP A 104 -1.57 -14.03 -14.94
C ASP A 104 -0.67 -14.00 -13.69
N PRO A 105 -0.53 -15.13 -12.97
CA PRO A 105 0.36 -15.18 -11.83
C PRO A 105 1.82 -15.12 -12.30
N PRO A 106 2.72 -14.53 -11.50
CA PRO A 106 4.16 -14.57 -11.77
C PRO A 106 4.69 -16.00 -11.69
N ASP A 107 5.82 -16.25 -12.30
CA ASP A 107 6.55 -17.51 -12.11
C ASP A 107 7.11 -17.67 -10.69
N SER A 108 7.60 -18.87 -10.36
CA SER A 108 8.08 -19.18 -9.01
C SER A 108 9.29 -18.31 -8.59
N GLU A 109 10.14 -17.92 -9.51
CA GLU A 109 11.30 -17.06 -9.26
C GLU A 109 10.82 -15.63 -8.88
N SER A 110 9.89 -15.08 -9.63
CA SER A 110 9.29 -13.77 -9.36
C SER A 110 8.48 -13.77 -8.05
N MET A 111 7.76 -14.86 -7.74
CA MET A 111 7.09 -15.01 -6.45
C MET A 111 8.09 -15.00 -5.30
N GLN A 112 9.20 -15.76 -5.43
CA GLN A 112 10.24 -15.82 -4.41
C GLN A 112 10.91 -14.45 -4.23
N ALA A 113 11.19 -13.73 -5.30
CA ALA A 113 11.75 -12.37 -5.23
C ALA A 113 10.82 -11.40 -4.46
N CYS A 114 9.49 -11.53 -4.62
CA CYS A 114 8.54 -10.75 -3.82
C CYS A 114 8.56 -11.14 -2.34
N LEU A 115 8.69 -12.44 -2.03
CA LEU A 115 8.84 -12.92 -0.65
C LEU A 115 10.14 -12.37 -0.01
N ASP A 116 11.25 -12.41 -0.75
CA ASP A 116 12.54 -11.90 -0.28
C ASP A 116 12.49 -10.38 -0.03
N ALA A 117 11.85 -9.62 -0.93
CA ALA A 117 11.61 -8.19 -0.74
C ALA A 117 10.81 -7.91 0.53
N CYS A 118 9.86 -8.78 0.88
CA CYS A 118 9.05 -8.68 2.08
C CYS A 118 9.64 -9.41 3.30
N ARG A 119 10.92 -9.85 3.25
CA ARG A 119 11.60 -10.53 4.36
C ARG A 119 10.89 -11.80 4.84
N VAL A 120 10.30 -12.53 3.94
CA VAL A 120 9.67 -13.83 4.22
C VAL A 120 10.73 -14.93 4.14
N PRO A 121 11.08 -15.64 5.25
CA PRO A 121 12.23 -16.52 5.31
C PRO A 121 11.93 -17.97 4.92
N PHE A 122 10.78 -18.26 4.35
CA PHE A 122 10.33 -19.62 4.05
C PHE A 122 9.87 -19.76 2.59
N SER A 123 9.69 -21.01 2.16
CA SER A 123 9.39 -21.34 0.77
C SER A 123 7.93 -21.09 0.38
N LEU A 124 7.70 -21.07 -0.93
CA LEU A 124 6.36 -21.00 -1.52
C LEU A 124 5.44 -22.16 -1.10
N ASP A 125 5.99 -23.30 -0.72
CA ASP A 125 5.21 -24.50 -0.35
C ASP A 125 4.86 -24.55 1.16
N THR A 126 5.19 -23.48 1.91
CA THR A 126 4.86 -23.38 3.34
C THR A 126 3.35 -23.19 3.53
N PRO A 127 2.70 -23.99 4.40
CA PRO A 127 1.27 -23.83 4.73
C PRO A 127 0.99 -22.51 5.47
N CYS A 128 0.00 -21.76 5.03
CA CYS A 128 -0.32 -20.44 5.60
C CYS A 128 -0.97 -20.50 6.99
N ASP A 129 -1.54 -21.63 7.39
CA ASP A 129 -2.12 -21.84 8.73
C ASP A 129 -1.05 -21.90 9.83
N THR A 130 0.17 -22.29 9.49
CA THR A 130 1.31 -22.36 10.42
C THR A 130 1.96 -20.99 10.70
N LEU A 131 1.62 -19.95 9.93
CA LEU A 131 2.25 -18.65 9.99
C LEU A 131 1.71 -17.79 11.15
N SER A 132 2.62 -17.09 11.82
CA SER A 132 2.28 -16.01 12.75
C SER A 132 1.59 -14.83 12.05
N GLY A 133 0.99 -13.93 12.83
CA GLY A 133 0.32 -12.73 12.28
C GLY A 133 1.27 -11.84 11.46
N GLY A 134 2.48 -11.62 11.94
CA GLY A 134 3.49 -10.82 11.23
C GLY A 134 4.01 -11.51 9.95
N GLU A 135 4.13 -12.81 9.94
CA GLU A 135 4.49 -13.58 8.75
C GLU A 135 3.38 -13.53 7.70
N LYS A 136 2.12 -13.71 8.11
CA LYS A 136 0.95 -13.54 7.22
C LYS A 136 0.90 -12.15 6.60
N GLN A 137 1.20 -11.12 7.39
CA GLN A 137 1.28 -9.75 6.91
C GLN A 137 2.34 -9.61 5.81
N ARG A 138 3.55 -10.14 6.01
CA ARG A 138 4.63 -10.06 5.02
C ARG A 138 4.34 -10.86 3.76
N VAL A 139 3.73 -12.05 3.87
CA VAL A 139 3.26 -12.81 2.70
C VAL A 139 2.20 -12.03 1.92
N PHE A 140 1.25 -11.42 2.61
CA PHE A 140 0.22 -10.60 1.97
C PHE A 140 0.82 -9.39 1.24
N LEU A 141 1.82 -8.72 1.83
CA LEU A 141 2.57 -7.64 1.18
C LEU A 141 3.32 -8.13 -0.07
N ALA A 142 3.93 -9.32 -0.01
CA ALA A 142 4.62 -9.93 -1.15
C ALA A 142 3.65 -10.24 -2.31
N ILE A 143 2.47 -10.77 -1.99
CA ILE A 143 1.40 -11.00 -2.98
C ILE A 143 0.94 -9.66 -3.58
N ALA A 144 0.72 -8.63 -2.76
CA ALA A 144 0.34 -7.31 -3.25
C ALA A 144 1.42 -6.69 -4.15
N LEU A 145 2.69 -6.87 -3.79
CA LEU A 145 3.85 -6.40 -4.57
C LEU A 145 3.95 -7.10 -5.93
N SER A 146 3.60 -8.39 -6.02
CA SER A 146 3.65 -9.17 -7.25
C SER A 146 2.75 -8.64 -8.37
N PHE A 147 1.75 -7.84 -8.04
CA PHE A 147 0.92 -7.15 -9.02
C PHE A 147 1.61 -5.95 -9.68
N ARG A 148 2.81 -5.57 -9.24
CA ARG A 148 3.59 -4.42 -9.74
C ARG A 148 2.78 -3.13 -9.79
N PRO A 149 2.23 -2.69 -8.63
CA PRO A 149 1.39 -1.50 -8.58
C PRO A 149 2.15 -0.26 -9.06
N ALA A 150 1.45 0.70 -9.65
CA ALA A 150 2.01 2.04 -9.87
C ALA A 150 2.04 2.85 -8.56
N VAL A 151 1.06 2.60 -7.69
CA VAL A 151 0.95 3.21 -6.36
C VAL A 151 0.66 2.15 -5.31
N PHE A 152 1.47 2.11 -4.27
CA PHE A 152 1.34 1.18 -3.16
C PHE A 152 0.94 1.94 -1.89
N LEU A 153 -0.28 1.72 -1.43
CA LEU A 153 -0.84 2.32 -0.21
C LEU A 153 -0.66 1.33 0.94
N LEU A 154 0.19 1.65 1.89
CA LEU A 154 0.61 0.79 3.00
C LEU A 154 0.04 1.30 4.32
N ASP A 155 -1.03 0.67 4.81
CA ASP A 155 -1.70 1.06 6.06
C ASP A 155 -1.15 0.23 7.23
N GLU A 156 -0.20 0.81 7.97
CA GLU A 156 0.51 0.20 9.08
C GLU A 156 1.20 -1.15 8.75
N PRO A 157 2.05 -1.21 7.71
CA PRO A 157 2.60 -2.47 7.20
C PRO A 157 3.52 -3.21 8.20
N THR A 158 3.92 -2.55 9.27
CA THR A 158 4.89 -3.06 10.27
C THR A 158 4.31 -3.24 11.67
N SER A 159 2.99 -3.00 11.87
CA SER A 159 2.37 -2.96 13.21
C SER A 159 2.44 -4.30 13.98
N ALA A 160 2.58 -5.42 13.28
CA ALA A 160 2.68 -6.76 13.88
C ALA A 160 4.13 -7.29 13.96
N LEU A 161 5.14 -6.44 13.74
CA LEU A 161 6.55 -6.82 13.65
C LEU A 161 7.38 -6.22 14.81
N ASP A 162 8.45 -6.91 15.18
CA ASP A 162 9.48 -6.30 16.01
C ASP A 162 10.28 -5.22 15.26
N GLY A 163 10.96 -4.34 16.01
CA GLY A 163 11.61 -3.17 15.40
C GLY A 163 12.67 -3.51 14.35
N ALA A 164 13.47 -4.56 14.54
CA ALA A 164 14.50 -4.95 13.59
C ALA A 164 13.91 -5.51 12.29
N THR A 165 12.88 -6.35 12.41
CA THR A 165 12.15 -6.88 11.26
C THR A 165 11.37 -5.79 10.52
N ALA A 166 10.75 -4.85 11.25
CA ALA A 166 10.04 -3.71 10.68
C ALA A 166 10.98 -2.80 9.85
N GLU A 167 12.16 -2.49 10.41
CA GLU A 167 13.17 -1.68 9.72
C GLU A 167 13.69 -2.38 8.46
N ALA A 168 14.03 -3.67 8.55
CA ALA A 168 14.51 -4.43 7.40
C ALA A 168 13.44 -4.57 6.30
N LEU A 169 12.16 -4.76 6.67
CA LEU A 169 11.05 -4.78 5.72
C LEU A 169 10.93 -3.44 5.00
N MET A 170 10.91 -2.32 5.75
CA MET A 170 10.77 -0.99 5.16
C MET A 170 11.96 -0.63 4.26
N ALA A 171 13.19 -1.03 4.62
CA ALA A 171 14.36 -0.84 3.77
C ALA A 171 14.18 -1.52 2.41
N ASN A 172 13.83 -2.80 2.40
CA ASN A 172 13.64 -3.57 1.17
C ASN A 172 12.46 -3.03 0.33
N LEU A 173 11.31 -2.73 0.97
CA LEU A 173 10.14 -2.20 0.26
C LEU A 173 10.43 -0.84 -0.38
N THR A 174 11.07 0.07 0.34
CA THR A 174 11.40 1.40 -0.20
C THR A 174 12.44 1.31 -1.32
N GLU A 175 13.42 0.43 -1.20
CA GLU A 175 14.38 0.15 -2.26
C GLU A 175 13.69 -0.44 -3.50
N TYR A 176 12.83 -1.43 -3.31
CA TYR A 176 12.02 -2.00 -4.40
C TYR A 176 11.20 -0.92 -5.10
N CYS A 177 10.48 -0.10 -4.34
CA CYS A 177 9.62 0.95 -4.88
C CYS A 177 10.41 1.95 -5.74
N ARG A 178 11.58 2.41 -5.26
CA ARG A 178 12.47 3.31 -6.01
C ARG A 178 12.98 2.66 -7.31
N ASN A 179 13.46 1.43 -7.22
CA ASN A 179 14.04 0.73 -8.38
C ASN A 179 13.01 0.42 -9.48
N HIS A 180 11.72 0.28 -9.12
CA HIS A 180 10.64 -0.04 -10.06
C HIS A 180 9.71 1.13 -10.37
N GLY A 181 10.01 2.33 -9.85
CA GLY A 181 9.16 3.50 -10.05
C GLY A 181 7.79 3.42 -9.38
N VAL A 182 7.63 2.57 -8.36
CA VAL A 182 6.40 2.44 -7.58
C VAL A 182 6.32 3.59 -6.58
N ALA A 183 5.28 4.39 -6.63
CA ALA A 183 5.03 5.38 -5.58
C ALA A 183 4.49 4.69 -4.32
N ALA A 184 5.07 4.96 -3.15
CA ALA A 184 4.59 4.39 -1.91
C ALA A 184 4.07 5.48 -0.95
N LEU A 185 2.83 5.31 -0.50
CA LEU A 185 2.27 6.11 0.59
C LEU A 185 2.12 5.21 1.81
N VAL A 186 2.74 5.61 2.91
CA VAL A 186 2.84 4.77 4.12
C VAL A 186 2.20 5.48 5.30
N VAL A 187 1.27 4.82 5.96
CA VAL A 187 0.81 5.18 7.31
C VAL A 187 1.63 4.37 8.31
N SER A 188 2.30 5.04 9.22
CA SER A 188 3.02 4.39 10.32
C SER A 188 2.96 5.26 11.57
N HIS A 189 2.82 4.62 12.74
CA HIS A 189 2.96 5.26 14.05
C HIS A 189 4.41 5.25 14.54
N ASP A 190 5.29 4.53 13.88
CA ASP A 190 6.71 4.46 14.22
C ASP A 190 7.46 5.69 13.68
N ARG A 191 7.91 6.55 14.61
CA ARG A 191 8.67 7.76 14.27
C ARG A 191 10.03 7.43 13.68
N HIS A 192 10.71 6.40 14.18
CA HIS A 192 12.02 6.00 13.69
C HIS A 192 11.95 5.57 12.22
N LEU A 193 10.99 4.73 11.87
CA LEU A 193 10.78 4.31 10.46
C LEU A 193 10.44 5.51 9.58
N THR A 194 9.60 6.42 10.07
CA THR A 194 9.25 7.62 9.31
C THR A 194 10.46 8.52 9.06
N GLU A 195 11.27 8.80 10.09
CA GLU A 195 12.47 9.64 9.96
C GLU A 195 13.53 9.01 9.06
N LYS A 196 13.63 7.68 9.03
CA LYS A 196 14.63 6.95 8.26
C LYS A 196 14.25 6.77 6.79
N PHE A 197 12.98 6.53 6.48
CA PHE A 197 12.56 6.09 5.14
C PHE A 197 11.72 7.10 4.37
N ALA A 198 11.11 8.10 5.03
CA ALA A 198 10.31 9.11 4.34
C ALA A 198 11.18 10.07 3.52
N GLU A 199 10.87 10.23 2.25
CA GLU A 199 11.40 11.34 1.45
C GLU A 199 10.63 12.63 1.76
N ARG A 200 9.35 12.46 2.09
CA ARG A 200 8.45 13.54 2.48
C ARG A 200 7.39 13.01 3.46
N THR A 201 6.99 13.87 4.38
CA THR A 201 5.84 13.60 5.26
C THR A 201 4.70 14.53 4.94
N VAL A 202 3.46 14.03 5.01
CA VAL A 202 2.24 14.81 4.87
C VAL A 202 1.40 14.63 6.12
N ASP A 203 1.06 15.74 6.77
CA ASP A 203 0.22 15.71 7.96
C ASP A 203 -1.26 15.73 7.55
N LEU A 204 -1.96 14.64 7.88
CA LEU A 204 -3.42 14.55 7.80
C LEU A 204 -4.00 14.98 9.14
N GLY A 205 -3.78 16.23 9.47
CA GLY A 205 -4.13 16.80 10.76
C GLY A 205 -5.35 17.68 10.70
N GLY A 206 -6.31 17.33 11.50
CA GLY A 206 -7.31 18.23 12.00
C GLY A 206 -8.51 18.43 11.09
N ALA A 207 -9.66 17.91 11.55
CA ALA A 207 -10.93 18.46 11.15
C ALA A 207 -10.82 19.99 11.15
N ALA A 208 -11.18 20.63 10.06
CA ALA A 208 -11.50 22.04 10.09
C ALA A 208 -12.61 22.22 11.15
N SER A 209 -12.29 22.96 12.18
CA SER A 209 -13.22 23.41 13.21
C SER A 209 -14.32 24.26 12.59
#